data_a1fcc622bcdbb70f10d51998147ae484
#
_entry.id   a1fcc622bcdbb70f10d51998147ae484
#
_cell.length_a   1.000
_cell.length_b   1.000
_cell.length_c   1.000
_cell.angle_alpha   90.00
_cell.angle_beta   90.00
_cell.angle_gamma   90.00
#
_symmetry.space_group_name_H-M   'P 1'
#
loop_
_entity.id
_entity.type
_entity.pdbx_description
1 polymer ?
#
loop_
_entity_poly.entity_id
_entity_poly.type
_entity_poly.pdbx_seq_one_letter_code
_entity_poly.pdbx_strand_id
1 'polypeptide(L)'
;MVIVGLLAALVGPRLFPKLGKGKQAAAKAQVALLGQALDQFRLDVGRYPATQEGLNSLVTNPGIENWEGPYLSKGLPNDPWGKAYHYQSPGTHGEYDLYSYGRDGAQGGEGEDKDVLSWE
;
A
#
# COMPACT_ATOMS: atom_id res chain seq x y z
N MET A 1 23.33 -25.52 11.11
CA MET A 1 23.22 -25.31 9.66
C MET A 1 22.33 -26.31 8.99
N VAL A 2 22.57 -27.59 9.20
CA VAL A 2 21.71 -28.65 8.65
C VAL A 2 20.27 -28.49 9.15
N ILE A 3 20.11 -28.14 10.42
CA ILE A 3 18.80 -27.95 11.02
C ILE A 3 18.02 -26.81 10.32
N VAL A 4 18.71 -25.72 10.00
CA VAL A 4 18.08 -24.61 9.32
C VAL A 4 17.66 -25.01 7.90
N GLY A 5 18.53 -25.78 7.21
CA GLY A 5 18.20 -26.29 5.89
C GLY A 5 17.01 -27.25 5.92
N LEU A 6 16.97 -28.12 6.92
CA LEU A 6 15.83 -29.01 7.08
C LEU A 6 14.55 -28.27 7.36
N LEU A 7 14.61 -27.28 8.23
CA LEU A 7 13.44 -26.46 8.54
C LEU A 7 12.96 -25.72 7.30
N ALA A 8 13.84 -25.17 6.52
CA ALA A 8 13.49 -24.50 5.29
C ALA A 8 12.82 -25.47 4.31
N ALA A 9 13.36 -26.68 4.18
CA ALA A 9 12.78 -27.70 3.32
C ALA A 9 11.41 -28.17 3.79
N LEU A 10 11.27 -28.38 5.08
CA LEU A 10 10.01 -28.85 5.65
C LEU A 10 8.93 -27.77 5.61
N VAL A 11 9.33 -26.54 5.82
CA VAL A 11 8.39 -25.42 5.85
C VAL A 11 8.06 -24.95 4.44
N GLY A 12 8.93 -25.23 3.46
CA GLY A 12 8.76 -24.78 2.10
C GLY A 12 7.38 -25.02 1.50
N PRO A 13 6.84 -26.25 1.54
CA PRO A 13 5.51 -26.51 0.99
C PRO A 13 4.40 -25.71 1.70
N ARG A 14 4.57 -25.45 2.97
CA ARG A 14 3.60 -24.68 3.75
C ARG A 14 3.81 -23.17 3.61
N LEU A 15 4.98 -22.80 3.10
CA LEU A 15 5.34 -21.39 2.98
C LEU A 15 4.49 -20.68 1.93
N PHE A 16 4.10 -21.37 0.86
CA PHE A 16 3.35 -20.75 -0.23
C PHE A 16 2.02 -20.14 0.24
N PRO A 17 1.17 -20.84 1.01
CA PRO A 17 -0.02 -20.18 1.55
C PRO A 17 0.32 -19.05 2.52
N LYS A 18 1.37 -19.21 3.31
CA LYS A 18 1.82 -18.15 4.22
C LYS A 18 2.37 -16.94 3.47
N LEU A 19 3.05 -17.16 2.35
CA LEU A 19 3.52 -16.06 1.50
C LEU A 19 2.34 -15.26 0.95
N GLY A 20 1.28 -15.93 0.51
CA GLY A 20 0.08 -15.26 0.05
C GLY A 20 -0.55 -14.41 1.13
N LYS A 21 -0.69 -14.96 2.33
CA LYS A 21 -1.19 -14.22 3.47
C LYS A 21 -0.23 -13.11 3.88
N GLY A 22 1.07 -13.38 3.78
CA GLY A 22 2.10 -12.38 4.07
C GLY A 22 2.02 -11.18 3.14
N LYS A 23 1.78 -11.42 1.86
CA LYS A 23 1.62 -10.34 0.89
C LYS A 23 0.37 -9.52 1.16
N GLN A 24 -0.75 -10.17 1.50
CA GLN A 24 -1.96 -9.46 1.91
C GLN A 24 -1.71 -8.61 3.15
N ALA A 25 -1.06 -9.17 4.16
CA ALA A 25 -0.72 -8.45 5.37
C ALA A 25 0.25 -7.30 5.09
N ALA A 26 1.23 -7.53 4.22
CA ALA A 26 2.18 -6.50 3.83
C ALA A 26 1.49 -5.36 3.09
N ALA A 27 0.57 -5.67 2.18
CA ALA A 27 -0.20 -4.66 1.47
C ALA A 27 -1.05 -3.84 2.45
N LYS A 28 -1.69 -4.52 3.40
CA LYS A 28 -2.50 -3.85 4.40
C LYS A 28 -1.66 -2.92 5.26
N ALA A 29 -0.47 -3.36 5.65
CA ALA A 29 0.47 -2.53 6.42
C ALA A 29 0.95 -1.34 5.59
N GLN A 30 1.23 -1.54 4.30
CA GLN A 30 1.62 -0.46 3.40
C GLN A 30 0.49 0.55 3.20
N VAL A 31 -0.74 0.09 3.06
CA VAL A 31 -1.90 0.97 2.95
C VAL A 31 -2.02 1.83 4.21
N ALA A 32 -1.84 1.23 5.39
CA ALA A 32 -1.85 1.98 6.64
C ALA A 32 -0.72 3.00 6.71
N LEU A 33 0.47 2.62 6.27
CA LEU A 33 1.64 3.51 6.25
C LEU A 33 1.42 4.68 5.28
N LEU A 34 0.89 4.40 4.09
CA LEU A 34 0.55 5.44 3.13
C LEU A 34 -0.54 6.35 3.69
N GLY A 35 -1.49 5.80 4.43
CA GLY A 35 -2.51 6.58 5.11
C GLY A 35 -1.92 7.55 6.12
N GLN A 36 -0.91 7.11 6.88
CA GLN A 36 -0.21 7.99 7.82
C GLN A 36 0.51 9.12 7.08
N ALA A 37 1.15 8.81 5.97
CA ALA A 37 1.80 9.82 5.14
C ALA A 37 0.80 10.81 4.56
N LEU A 38 -0.36 10.33 4.14
CA LEU A 38 -1.46 11.18 3.67
C LEU A 38 -1.96 12.11 4.78
N ASP A 39 -2.06 11.61 6.01
CA ASP A 39 -2.44 12.42 7.16
C ASP A 39 -1.43 13.52 7.45
N GLN A 40 -0.13 13.21 7.33
CA GLN A 40 0.93 14.21 7.47
C GLN A 40 0.81 15.29 6.40
N PHE A 41 0.59 14.88 5.16
CA PHE A 41 0.37 15.79 4.05
C PHE A 41 -0.80 16.73 4.37
N ARG A 42 -1.90 16.18 4.84
CA ARG A 42 -3.08 16.98 5.21
C ARG A 42 -2.78 17.96 6.33
N LEU A 43 -1.99 17.56 7.32
CA LEU A 43 -1.61 18.46 8.41
C LEU A 43 -0.83 19.67 7.91
N ASP A 44 0.05 19.46 6.93
CA ASP A 44 0.88 20.52 6.39
C ASP A 44 0.14 21.38 5.37
N VAL A 45 -0.57 20.72 4.46
CA VAL A 45 -1.19 21.38 3.30
C VAL A 45 -2.61 21.82 3.59
N GLY A 46 -3.30 21.13 4.49
CA GLY A 46 -4.70 21.42 4.86
C GLY A 46 -5.73 20.55 4.14
N ARG A 47 -5.30 19.65 3.27
CA ARG A 47 -6.17 18.73 2.54
C ARG A 47 -5.38 17.50 2.12
N TYR A 48 -6.08 16.44 1.74
CA TYR A 48 -5.44 15.29 1.10
C TYR A 48 -5.09 15.63 -0.35
N PRO A 49 -4.10 14.93 -0.95
CA PRO A 49 -3.81 15.13 -2.37
C PRO A 49 -5.02 14.79 -3.23
N ALA A 50 -5.26 15.56 -4.28
CA ALA A 50 -6.29 15.23 -5.26
C ALA A 50 -5.87 14.02 -6.09
N THR A 51 -6.82 13.40 -6.77
CA THR A 51 -6.54 12.22 -7.61
C THR A 51 -5.45 12.53 -8.64
N GLN A 52 -5.46 13.70 -9.25
CA GLN A 52 -4.47 14.08 -10.25
C GLN A 52 -3.08 14.24 -9.65
N GLU A 53 -3.00 14.70 -8.40
CA GLU A 53 -1.74 14.83 -7.69
C GLU A 53 -1.21 13.45 -7.29
N GLY A 54 -2.11 12.59 -6.89
CA GLY A 54 -1.83 11.19 -6.60
C GLY A 54 -0.89 10.98 -5.42
N LEU A 55 -0.49 9.74 -5.26
CA LEU A 55 0.41 9.34 -4.19
C LEU A 55 1.83 9.89 -4.38
N ASN A 56 2.20 10.26 -5.59
CA ASN A 56 3.51 10.87 -5.85
C ASN A 56 3.70 12.16 -5.07
N SER A 57 2.63 12.84 -4.71
CA SER A 57 2.71 14.06 -3.90
C SER A 57 3.24 13.79 -2.49
N LEU A 58 3.30 12.52 -2.06
CA LEU A 58 3.93 12.14 -0.80
C LEU A 58 5.46 12.11 -0.91
N VAL A 59 6.00 12.08 -2.11
CA VAL A 59 7.44 11.97 -2.36
C VAL A 59 7.99 13.24 -2.98
N THR A 60 7.25 13.85 -3.90
CA THR A 60 7.68 15.02 -4.65
C THR A 60 6.60 16.10 -4.55
N ASN A 61 7.03 17.34 -4.32
CA ASN A 61 6.10 18.46 -4.25
C ASN A 61 5.45 18.68 -5.61
N PRO A 62 4.12 18.56 -5.72
CA PRO A 62 3.41 18.79 -6.97
C PRO A 62 3.18 20.27 -7.30
N GLY A 63 3.82 21.17 -6.55
CA GLY A 63 3.66 22.61 -6.74
C GLY A 63 2.70 23.24 -5.72
N ILE A 64 2.61 22.65 -4.54
CA ILE A 64 1.68 23.09 -3.49
C ILE A 64 2.44 23.87 -2.43
N GLU A 65 1.86 25.00 -2.00
CA GLU A 65 2.38 25.74 -0.86
C GLU A 65 2.22 24.91 0.42
N ASN A 66 3.12 25.11 1.36
CA ASN A 66 3.15 24.45 2.67
C ASN A 66 3.47 22.95 2.61
N TRP A 67 3.86 22.43 1.44
CA TRP A 67 4.33 21.06 1.33
C TRP A 67 5.68 20.93 2.04
N GLU A 68 5.74 20.05 3.03
CA GLU A 68 6.91 19.86 3.90
C GLU A 68 7.54 18.48 3.78
N GLY A 69 7.21 17.77 2.71
CA GLY A 69 7.71 16.41 2.52
C GLY A 69 9.21 16.35 2.20
N PRO A 70 9.70 15.18 1.77
CA PRO A 70 8.90 13.98 1.46
C PRO A 70 8.31 13.32 2.71
N TYR A 71 7.14 12.72 2.54
CA TYR A 71 6.42 12.06 3.64
C TYR A 71 6.71 10.55 3.69
N LEU A 72 7.38 10.04 2.67
CA LEU A 72 7.83 8.65 2.60
C LEU A 72 9.34 8.65 2.48
N SER A 73 10.03 7.95 3.38
CA SER A 73 11.49 7.99 3.45
C SER A 73 12.17 7.23 2.32
N LYS A 74 11.49 6.23 1.74
CA LYS A 74 12.07 5.36 0.71
C LYS A 74 11.37 5.47 -0.63
N GLY A 75 10.59 6.52 -0.84
CA GLY A 75 9.83 6.69 -2.05
C GLY A 75 8.51 5.92 -2.02
N LEU A 76 7.76 6.02 -3.11
CA LEU A 76 6.44 5.40 -3.22
C LEU A 76 6.59 3.91 -3.53
N PRO A 77 6.11 3.01 -2.66
CA PRO A 77 6.21 1.59 -2.94
C PRO A 77 5.12 1.13 -3.90
N ASN A 78 5.41 0.06 -4.63
CA ASN A 78 4.38 -0.73 -5.28
C ASN A 78 3.78 -1.70 -4.27
N ASP A 79 2.63 -2.28 -4.60
CA ASP A 79 2.08 -3.32 -3.77
C ASP A 79 2.97 -4.57 -3.82
N PRO A 80 2.75 -5.56 -2.92
CA PRO A 80 3.61 -6.75 -2.88
C PRO A 80 3.60 -7.59 -4.16
N TRP A 81 2.67 -7.35 -5.05
CA TRP A 81 2.59 -8.06 -6.34
C TRP A 81 3.20 -7.24 -7.48
N GLY A 82 3.87 -6.13 -7.16
CA GLY A 82 4.60 -5.31 -8.11
C GLY A 82 3.76 -4.29 -8.88
N LYS A 83 2.55 -4.03 -8.42
CA LYS A 83 1.62 -3.10 -9.06
C LYS A 83 1.48 -1.83 -8.24
N ALA A 84 1.15 -0.72 -8.90
CA ALA A 84 0.93 0.53 -8.20
C ALA A 84 -0.35 0.46 -7.37
N TYR A 85 -0.34 1.13 -6.21
CA TYR A 85 -1.56 1.32 -5.44
C TYR A 85 -2.49 2.29 -6.17
N HIS A 86 -3.78 2.06 -6.01
CA HIS A 86 -4.82 2.95 -6.56
C HIS A 86 -5.20 3.99 -5.51
N TYR A 87 -5.41 5.21 -5.96
CA TYR A 87 -5.73 6.33 -5.08
C TYR A 87 -6.74 7.24 -5.76
N GLN A 88 -7.76 7.63 -4.99
CA GLN A 88 -8.79 8.55 -5.45
C GLN A 88 -9.16 9.50 -4.32
N SER A 89 -9.20 10.80 -4.61
CA SER A 89 -9.64 11.80 -3.66
C SER A 89 -10.40 12.92 -4.41
N PRO A 90 -11.60 13.26 -3.97
CA PRO A 90 -12.33 12.66 -2.85
C PRO A 90 -12.70 11.20 -3.14
N GLY A 91 -12.74 10.39 -2.07
CA GLY A 91 -13.06 8.98 -2.20
C GLY A 91 -14.57 8.74 -2.18
N THR A 92 -14.94 7.50 -2.53
CA THR A 92 -16.32 7.06 -2.44
C THR A 92 -16.67 6.56 -1.03
N HIS A 93 -15.63 6.10 -0.30
CA HIS A 93 -15.80 5.47 1.01
C HIS A 93 -15.27 6.34 2.15
N GLY A 94 -14.73 7.51 1.84
CA GLY A 94 -14.18 8.44 2.81
C GLY A 94 -13.56 9.62 2.09
N GLU A 95 -12.69 10.34 2.78
CA GLU A 95 -12.01 11.51 2.21
C GLU A 95 -11.08 11.12 1.06
N TYR A 96 -10.58 9.89 1.10
CA TYR A 96 -9.84 9.29 0.00
C TYR A 96 -10.08 7.78 -0.01
N ASP A 97 -9.91 7.17 -1.17
CA ASP A 97 -9.86 5.71 -1.32
C ASP A 97 -8.45 5.34 -1.74
N LEU A 98 -7.84 4.40 -1.03
CA LEU A 98 -6.50 3.89 -1.29
C LEU A 98 -6.56 2.37 -1.21
N TYR A 99 -6.13 1.70 -2.28
CA TYR A 99 -6.33 0.25 -2.34
C TYR A 99 -5.38 -0.42 -3.33
N SER A 100 -5.26 -1.73 -3.15
CA SER A 100 -4.62 -2.64 -4.09
C SER A 100 -5.64 -3.69 -4.52
N TYR A 101 -5.61 -4.10 -5.78
CA TYR A 101 -6.49 -5.17 -6.27
C TYR A 101 -5.91 -6.57 -6.05
N GLY A 102 -4.80 -6.68 -5.32
CA GLY A 102 -4.22 -7.98 -5.04
C GLY A 102 -3.42 -8.53 -6.21
N ARG A 103 -3.21 -9.84 -6.18
CA ARG A 103 -2.33 -10.50 -7.15
C ARG A 103 -2.83 -10.38 -8.59
N ASP A 104 -4.14 -10.49 -8.81
CA ASP A 104 -4.70 -10.49 -10.16
C ASP A 104 -4.87 -9.09 -10.76
N GLY A 105 -4.73 -8.04 -9.95
CA GLY A 105 -4.87 -6.67 -10.42
C GLY A 105 -6.29 -6.30 -10.86
N ALA A 106 -7.28 -7.08 -10.47
CA ALA A 106 -8.68 -6.87 -10.83
C ALA A 106 -9.53 -6.78 -9.58
N GLN A 107 -10.62 -6.04 -9.66
CA GLN A 107 -11.51 -5.85 -8.53
C GLN A 107 -12.11 -7.19 -8.07
N GLY A 108 -12.18 -7.37 -6.76
CA GLY A 108 -12.72 -8.59 -6.16
C GLY A 108 -11.66 -9.66 -5.98
N GLY A 109 -12.12 -10.91 -5.89
CA GLY A 109 -11.22 -12.05 -5.72
C GLY A 109 -11.14 -12.52 -4.29
N GLU A 110 -10.38 -13.59 -4.10
CA GLU A 110 -10.18 -14.23 -2.81
C GLU A 110 -8.71 -14.59 -2.62
N GLY A 111 -8.30 -14.82 -1.36
CA GLY A 111 -6.91 -15.15 -1.06
C GLY A 111 -5.97 -14.04 -1.50
N GLU A 112 -4.97 -14.36 -2.30
CA GLU A 112 -4.02 -13.37 -2.82
C GLU A 112 -4.65 -12.40 -3.82
N ASP A 113 -5.76 -12.78 -4.43
CA ASP A 113 -6.46 -11.94 -5.40
C ASP A 113 -7.41 -10.95 -4.73
N LYS A 114 -7.64 -11.09 -3.43
CA LYS A 114 -8.53 -10.22 -2.69
C LYS A 114 -8.01 -8.80 -2.64
N ASP A 115 -8.90 -7.83 -2.82
CA ASP A 115 -8.56 -6.41 -2.72
C ASP A 115 -8.14 -6.06 -1.30
N VAL A 116 -7.15 -5.16 -1.19
CA VAL A 116 -6.74 -4.57 0.10
C VAL A 116 -7.21 -3.13 0.09
N LEU A 117 -8.13 -2.80 0.98
CA LEU A 117 -8.88 -1.55 0.95
C LEU A 117 -8.62 -0.72 2.21
N SER A 118 -8.41 0.59 2.03
CA SER A 118 -8.12 1.49 3.14
C SER A 118 -9.32 1.70 4.06
N TRP A 119 -10.52 1.44 3.57
CA TRP A 119 -11.76 1.65 4.34
C TRP A 119 -12.30 0.38 4.99
N GLU A 120 -11.55 -0.69 5.01
CA GLU A 120 -11.93 -1.94 5.68
C GLU A 120 -11.05 -2.27 6.88
#